data_e28f9e543579e70ea65259c74290b902
#
_entry.id   e28f9e543579e70ea65259c74290b902
#
_cell.length_a   1.000
_cell.length_b   1.000
_cell.length_c   1.000
_cell.angle_alpha   90.00
_cell.angle_beta   90.00
_cell.angle_gamma   90.00
#
_symmetry.space_group_name_H-M   'P 1'
#
loop_
_entity.id
_entity.type
_entity.pdbx_description
1 polymer ?
#
loop_
_entity_poly.entity_id
_entity_poly.type
_entity_poly.pdbx_seq_one_letter_code
_entity_poly.pdbx_strand_id
1 'polypeptide(L)'
;AGDGICKAEPVTMKRRFLGHTHMSAIGLCPMCGEAYPKEDGPVCRGCQGEAPYVTASRVLKAPPTRVVPVEEAVGKTAAHDMTRIEPGAFKGPEFKAGQRISVGDICRLQQMGRFHVAVVEDAPDAGDLVHENDVAEAFARRMAGPGVTYKLPPHEGKIDFIAEREGLFSVDAERMFRFNMLPEIMVASRQDATVVGEGARLAGTRAIPLYISRSRLGEALSALGEKPLFEVLPLRKAKVGILVTGTEVFQGIIEDKFIPVIMAKAHQFHCDVVRSVIAPDDVTRIAEAVREIQEAGADLLVTTGGLSVDPDDMTRRALLEAGLTDVLHGVPVLPGTMSLMGRIPGDLAHPEGMQVLGVPACALYYKTTFLDLVLPRLLAGRELTRAELARIGEGGYCLGCKICT
;
A
#
# COMPACT_ATOMS: atom_id res chain seq x y z
N ALA A 1 26.28 -35.17 -16.69
CA ALA A 1 25.17 -34.36 -17.08
C ALA A 1 24.20 -34.37 -15.91
N GLY A 2 24.29 -33.39 -15.03
CA GLY A 2 23.44 -33.29 -13.85
C GLY A 2 22.48 -32.15 -14.03
N ASP A 3 21.20 -32.46 -14.03
CA ASP A 3 20.12 -31.50 -14.02
C ASP A 3 20.13 -30.70 -12.71
N GLY A 4 20.94 -29.66 -12.68
CA GLY A 4 20.94 -28.63 -11.62
C GLY A 4 19.78 -27.67 -11.79
N ILE A 5 18.55 -28.18 -11.85
CA ILE A 5 17.38 -27.34 -11.62
C ILE A 5 17.38 -27.07 -10.12
N CYS A 6 17.74 -25.85 -9.74
CA CYS A 6 17.42 -25.34 -8.42
C CYS A 6 15.93 -25.58 -8.20
N LYS A 7 15.58 -26.62 -7.44
CA LYS A 7 14.28 -26.70 -6.79
C LYS A 7 14.27 -25.58 -5.77
N ALA A 8 13.90 -24.38 -6.24
CA ALA A 8 13.43 -23.37 -5.32
C ALA A 8 12.29 -24.03 -4.58
N GLU A 9 12.49 -24.33 -3.29
CA GLU A 9 11.35 -24.57 -2.42
C GLU A 9 10.34 -23.48 -2.69
N PRO A 10 9.04 -23.81 -2.75
CA PRO A 10 8.03 -22.78 -2.93
C PRO A 10 8.26 -21.80 -1.79
N VAL A 11 8.91 -20.68 -2.09
CA VAL A 11 8.85 -19.51 -1.24
C VAL A 11 7.36 -19.30 -1.12
N THR A 12 6.81 -19.61 0.03
CA THR A 12 5.47 -19.19 0.40
C THR A 12 5.54 -17.68 0.37
N MET A 13 5.37 -17.13 -0.80
CA MET A 13 5.27 -15.71 -1.03
C MET A 13 4.12 -15.27 -0.16
N LYS A 14 4.47 -14.63 0.94
CA LYS A 14 3.52 -13.92 1.77
C LYS A 14 2.72 -13.06 0.81
N ARG A 15 1.50 -13.45 0.63
CA ARG A 15 0.43 -12.86 -0.14
C ARG A 15 0.58 -11.40 -0.43
N ARG A 16 0.39 -11.04 -1.66
CA ARG A 16 0.22 -9.74 -2.29
C ARG A 16 1.33 -9.31 -3.24
N PHE A 17 2.23 -10.19 -3.61
CA PHE A 17 3.09 -9.91 -4.74
C PHE A 17 2.43 -10.50 -5.99
N LEU A 18 1.79 -9.62 -6.76
CA LEU A 18 1.41 -9.79 -8.16
C LEU A 18 0.24 -10.72 -8.52
N GLY A 19 -0.64 -11.17 -7.62
CA GLY A 19 -1.85 -11.89 -8.03
C GLY A 19 -1.64 -13.19 -8.83
N HIS A 20 -0.41 -13.69 -8.94
CA HIS A 20 -0.10 -14.93 -9.65
C HIS A 20 -0.25 -16.11 -8.72
N THR A 21 -1.35 -16.83 -8.88
CA THR A 21 -1.60 -18.12 -8.20
C THR A 21 -0.87 -19.28 -8.84
N HIS A 22 -0.26 -19.10 -10.02
CA HIS A 22 0.48 -20.11 -10.72
C HIS A 22 1.84 -19.56 -11.15
N MET A 23 2.91 -20.24 -10.76
CA MET A 23 4.19 -20.09 -11.42
C MET A 23 4.10 -20.85 -12.74
N SER A 24 3.88 -20.14 -13.82
CA SER A 24 4.04 -20.69 -15.17
C SER A 24 5.45 -21.26 -15.31
N ALA A 25 5.58 -22.45 -15.88
CA ALA A 25 6.90 -23.00 -16.14
C ALA A 25 7.66 -22.04 -17.08
N ILE A 26 8.76 -21.48 -16.60
CA ILE A 26 9.61 -20.60 -17.39
C ILE A 26 10.55 -21.46 -18.24
N GLY A 27 10.65 -21.16 -19.52
CA GLY A 27 11.61 -21.74 -20.43
C GLY A 27 12.50 -20.67 -21.06
N LEU A 28 13.57 -21.09 -21.70
CA LEU A 28 14.35 -20.20 -22.55
C LEU A 28 13.83 -20.30 -23.98
N CYS A 29 13.63 -19.17 -24.63
CA CYS A 29 13.21 -19.12 -26.03
C CYS A 29 14.29 -19.69 -26.92
N PRO A 30 13.97 -20.73 -27.76
CA PRO A 30 14.97 -21.35 -28.63
C PRO A 30 15.47 -20.43 -29.74
N MET A 31 14.76 -19.34 -30.01
CA MET A 31 15.13 -18.35 -31.02
C MET A 31 16.06 -17.25 -30.52
N CYS A 32 15.79 -16.69 -29.32
CA CYS A 32 16.53 -15.54 -28.82
C CYS A 32 17.19 -15.74 -27.45
N GLY A 33 16.94 -16.89 -26.78
CA GLY A 33 17.50 -17.19 -25.47
C GLY A 33 16.81 -16.49 -24.28
N GLU A 34 15.82 -15.66 -24.52
CA GLU A 34 15.07 -14.96 -23.45
C GLU A 34 14.23 -15.91 -22.63
N ALA A 35 14.16 -15.65 -21.32
CA ALA A 35 13.28 -16.38 -20.42
C ALA A 35 11.82 -15.95 -20.68
N TYR A 36 10.92 -16.92 -20.85
CA TYR A 36 9.51 -16.66 -21.13
C TYR A 36 8.60 -17.72 -20.52
N PRO A 37 7.30 -17.40 -20.23
CA PRO A 37 6.33 -18.39 -19.80
C PRO A 37 6.05 -19.40 -20.91
N LYS A 38 6.22 -20.71 -20.65
CA LYS A 38 6.00 -21.77 -21.66
C LYS A 38 4.56 -21.83 -22.18
N GLU A 39 3.62 -21.30 -21.44
CA GLU A 39 2.22 -21.15 -21.86
C GLU A 39 2.04 -20.18 -23.04
N ASP A 40 2.98 -19.29 -23.26
CA ASP A 40 2.97 -18.39 -24.41
C ASP A 40 3.27 -19.08 -25.74
N GLY A 41 3.62 -20.38 -25.73
CA GLY A 41 3.86 -21.17 -26.92
C GLY A 41 5.30 -21.68 -27.04
N PRO A 42 5.70 -22.17 -28.24
CA PRO A 42 7.02 -22.77 -28.45
C PRO A 42 8.18 -21.77 -28.45
N VAL A 43 7.91 -20.51 -28.67
CA VAL A 43 8.87 -19.39 -28.61
C VAL A 43 8.23 -18.20 -27.88
N CYS A 44 9.06 -17.29 -27.38
CA CYS A 44 8.53 -16.09 -26.67
C CYS A 44 7.69 -15.21 -27.61
N ARG A 45 6.78 -14.42 -27.05
CA ARG A 45 5.88 -13.53 -27.79
C ARG A 45 6.63 -12.56 -28.72
N GLY A 46 7.80 -12.08 -28.30
CA GLY A 46 8.66 -11.23 -29.13
C GLY A 46 9.09 -11.93 -30.44
N CYS A 47 9.45 -13.23 -30.35
CA CYS A 47 9.79 -14.02 -31.52
C CYS A 47 8.60 -14.48 -32.35
N GLN A 48 7.38 -14.43 -31.79
CA GLN A 48 6.12 -14.64 -32.51
C GLN A 48 5.68 -13.41 -33.31
N GLY A 49 6.42 -12.31 -33.23
CA GLY A 49 6.05 -11.02 -33.86
C GLY A 49 5.07 -10.20 -33.02
N GLU A 50 4.70 -10.68 -31.85
CA GLU A 50 3.98 -9.88 -30.86
C GLU A 50 5.00 -9.14 -30.00
N ALA A 51 4.98 -7.83 -30.01
CA ALA A 51 5.71 -7.04 -29.03
C ALA A 51 4.85 -6.91 -27.77
N PRO A 52 4.97 -7.78 -26.77
CA PRO A 52 4.15 -7.74 -25.57
C PRO A 52 4.45 -6.53 -24.69
N TYR A 53 5.60 -5.94 -24.93
CA TYR A 53 6.00 -4.69 -24.34
C TYR A 53 6.24 -3.69 -25.47
N VAL A 54 5.71 -2.48 -25.33
CA VAL A 54 6.22 -1.37 -26.09
C VAL A 54 7.69 -1.29 -25.70
N THR A 55 8.53 -2.05 -26.41
CA THR A 55 9.95 -1.84 -26.31
C THR A 55 10.13 -0.38 -26.63
N ALA A 56 10.59 0.36 -25.65
CA ALA A 56 11.04 1.74 -25.80
C ALA A 56 12.29 1.77 -26.71
N SER A 57 12.28 1.01 -27.79
CA SER A 57 13.23 1.08 -28.89
C SER A 57 12.98 2.30 -29.78
N ARG A 58 12.16 3.24 -29.33
CA ARG A 58 12.33 4.61 -29.81
C ARG A 58 13.62 5.09 -29.18
N VAL A 59 14.65 5.02 -30.02
CA VAL A 59 15.97 5.60 -29.88
C VAL A 59 15.92 6.69 -28.81
N LEU A 60 16.36 6.36 -27.62
CA LEU A 60 16.73 7.36 -26.63
C LEU A 60 17.75 8.25 -27.38
N LYS A 61 17.43 9.52 -27.59
CA LYS A 61 18.47 10.46 -27.99
C LYS A 61 19.62 10.21 -27.03
N ALA A 62 20.81 9.98 -27.61
CA ALA A 62 21.98 9.66 -26.79
C ALA A 62 22.05 10.66 -25.64
N PRO A 63 22.14 10.20 -24.39
CA PRO A 63 22.23 11.12 -23.27
C PRO A 63 23.44 12.05 -23.48
N PRO A 64 23.47 13.26 -22.90
CA PRO A 64 24.61 14.16 -22.96
C PRO A 64 25.80 13.59 -22.15
N THR A 65 25.91 12.29 -22.14
CA THR A 65 26.95 11.53 -21.49
C THR A 65 27.60 10.64 -22.51
N ARG A 66 28.91 10.63 -22.48
CA ARG A 66 29.72 9.69 -23.24
C ARG A 66 30.18 8.58 -22.30
N VAL A 67 30.04 7.35 -22.75
CA VAL A 67 30.65 6.20 -22.08
C VAL A 67 32.07 6.06 -22.57
N VAL A 68 33.03 6.09 -21.67
CA VAL A 68 34.47 5.95 -21.98
C VAL A 68 35.10 4.85 -21.13
N PRO A 69 36.18 4.21 -21.64
CA PRO A 69 37.04 3.38 -20.79
C PRO A 69 37.50 4.14 -19.55
N VAL A 70 37.71 3.46 -18.42
CA VAL A 70 38.09 4.10 -17.15
C VAL A 70 39.40 4.87 -17.29
N GLU A 71 40.33 4.39 -18.10
CA GLU A 71 41.63 5.01 -18.37
C GLU A 71 41.47 6.38 -19.09
N GLU A 72 40.46 6.52 -19.93
CA GLU A 72 40.14 7.76 -20.65
C GLU A 72 39.26 8.72 -19.83
N ALA A 73 38.76 8.27 -18.68
CA ALA A 73 37.88 9.07 -17.83
C ALA A 73 38.65 10.05 -16.93
N VAL A 74 39.97 9.93 -16.83
CA VAL A 74 40.78 10.79 -15.99
C VAL A 74 40.62 12.26 -16.41
N GLY A 75 40.36 13.13 -15.44
CA GLY A 75 40.09 14.54 -15.65
C GLY A 75 38.66 14.88 -16.09
N LYS A 76 37.84 13.90 -16.40
CA LYS A 76 36.41 14.07 -16.76
C LYS A 76 35.53 14.00 -15.54
N THR A 77 34.29 14.41 -15.63
CA THR A 77 33.30 14.47 -14.57
C THR A 77 32.36 13.27 -14.65
N ALA A 78 32.17 12.54 -13.57
CA ALA A 78 31.22 11.43 -13.49
C ALA A 78 29.79 11.94 -13.71
N ALA A 79 29.05 11.25 -14.57
CA ALA A 79 27.69 11.64 -14.93
C ALA A 79 26.65 11.18 -13.90
N HIS A 80 26.94 10.18 -13.07
CA HIS A 80 26.02 9.61 -12.08
C HIS A 80 26.77 9.06 -10.87
N ASP A 81 26.00 8.77 -9.81
CA ASP A 81 26.51 8.10 -8.63
C ASP A 81 26.92 6.65 -8.98
N MET A 82 28.08 6.21 -8.49
CA MET A 82 28.55 4.85 -8.67
C MET A 82 28.63 4.16 -7.31
N THR A 83 27.75 3.19 -7.08
CA THR A 83 27.66 2.44 -5.85
C THR A 83 28.64 1.28 -5.81
N ARG A 84 29.36 1.14 -4.70
CA ARG A 84 30.12 -0.06 -4.36
C ARG A 84 29.24 -0.98 -3.54
N ILE A 85 29.23 -2.27 -3.91
CA ILE A 85 28.49 -3.30 -3.21
C ILE A 85 29.47 -4.40 -2.81
N GLU A 86 29.65 -4.58 -1.51
CA GLU A 86 30.34 -5.72 -0.91
C GLU A 86 29.32 -6.51 -0.10
N PRO A 87 28.92 -7.71 -0.56
CA PRO A 87 27.93 -8.51 0.14
C PRO A 87 28.30 -8.74 1.61
N GLY A 88 27.40 -8.33 2.52
CA GLY A 88 27.59 -8.47 3.96
C GLY A 88 28.52 -7.43 4.64
N ALA A 89 29.19 -6.57 3.89
CA ALA A 89 30.13 -5.58 4.41
C ALA A 89 29.77 -4.13 4.12
N PHE A 90 29.52 -3.79 2.84
CA PHE A 90 29.30 -2.40 2.46
C PHE A 90 28.35 -2.26 1.25
N LYS A 91 27.46 -1.27 1.33
CA LYS A 91 26.67 -0.79 0.19
C LYS A 91 26.49 0.71 0.29
N GLY A 92 27.11 1.46 -0.62
CA GLY A 92 27.01 2.91 -0.64
C GLY A 92 27.67 3.54 -1.86
N PRO A 93 27.43 4.85 -2.12
CA PRO A 93 28.05 5.57 -3.22
C PRO A 93 29.55 5.73 -2.93
N GLU A 94 30.37 5.21 -3.82
CA GLU A 94 31.84 5.37 -3.81
C GLU A 94 32.26 6.59 -4.62
N PHE A 95 31.53 6.88 -5.70
CA PHE A 95 31.68 8.09 -6.53
C PHE A 95 30.33 8.77 -6.68
N LYS A 96 30.33 10.09 -6.69
CA LYS A 96 29.12 10.90 -6.83
C LYS A 96 29.06 11.52 -8.23
N ALA A 97 27.84 11.74 -8.69
CA ALA A 97 27.59 12.58 -9.87
C ALA A 97 28.27 13.96 -9.68
N GLY A 98 28.90 14.47 -10.73
CA GLY A 98 29.67 15.71 -10.67
C GLY A 98 31.09 15.58 -10.10
N GLN A 99 31.49 14.43 -9.60
CA GLN A 99 32.87 14.20 -9.11
C GLN A 99 33.84 14.07 -10.30
N ARG A 100 34.97 14.78 -10.21
CA ARG A 100 36.05 14.64 -11.18
C ARG A 100 36.85 13.38 -10.92
N ILE A 101 37.05 12.56 -11.97
CA ILE A 101 37.75 11.29 -11.86
C ILE A 101 39.26 11.57 -11.93
N SER A 102 40.03 11.07 -11.00
CA SER A 102 41.49 11.18 -10.91
C SER A 102 42.17 9.89 -11.35
N VAL A 103 43.47 9.93 -11.57
CA VAL A 103 44.31 8.76 -11.88
C VAL A 103 44.19 7.70 -10.75
N GLY A 104 44.13 8.14 -9.48
CA GLY A 104 44.01 7.24 -8.33
C GLY A 104 42.68 6.50 -8.26
N ASP A 105 41.66 6.96 -8.99
CA ASP A 105 40.33 6.36 -8.97
C ASP A 105 40.19 5.17 -9.95
N ILE A 106 41.13 5.02 -10.90
CA ILE A 106 41.10 3.94 -11.90
C ILE A 106 41.04 2.58 -11.23
N CYS A 107 41.98 2.30 -10.30
CA CYS A 107 42.02 1.02 -9.59
C CYS A 107 40.76 0.78 -8.76
N ARG A 108 40.21 1.82 -8.12
CA ARG A 108 38.99 1.73 -7.32
C ARG A 108 37.76 1.39 -8.19
N LEU A 109 37.65 2.03 -9.35
CA LEU A 109 36.60 1.76 -10.34
C LEU A 109 36.70 0.33 -10.86
N GLN A 110 37.90 -0.13 -11.22
CA GLN A 110 38.13 -1.50 -11.69
C GLN A 110 37.83 -2.54 -10.59
N GLN A 111 38.19 -2.28 -9.32
CA GLN A 111 37.82 -3.14 -8.18
C GLN A 111 36.31 -3.24 -7.96
N MET A 112 35.56 -2.20 -8.34
CA MET A 112 34.08 -2.21 -8.35
C MET A 112 33.50 -2.91 -9.57
N GLY A 113 34.33 -3.50 -10.45
CA GLY A 113 33.91 -4.10 -11.71
C GLY A 113 33.51 -3.08 -12.80
N ARG A 114 33.93 -1.82 -12.66
CA ARG A 114 33.66 -0.75 -13.61
C ARG A 114 34.86 -0.57 -14.54
N PHE A 115 34.72 -0.99 -15.79
CA PHE A 115 35.73 -0.81 -16.85
C PHE A 115 35.36 0.31 -17.82
N HIS A 116 34.10 0.78 -17.73
CA HIS A 116 33.59 1.91 -18.48
C HIS A 116 32.80 2.82 -17.53
N VAL A 117 32.86 4.11 -17.74
CA VAL A 117 32.11 5.11 -16.97
C VAL A 117 31.43 6.11 -17.88
N ALA A 118 30.23 6.54 -17.48
CA ALA A 118 29.57 7.64 -18.14
C ALA A 118 30.14 8.96 -17.60
N VAL A 119 30.56 9.82 -18.51
CA VAL A 119 31.11 11.15 -18.18
C VAL A 119 30.25 12.23 -18.82
N VAL A 120 30.15 13.37 -18.17
CA VAL A 120 29.46 14.54 -18.68
C VAL A 120 30.35 15.13 -19.78
N GLU A 121 29.82 15.25 -20.98
CA GLU A 121 30.42 16.05 -22.03
C GLU A 121 29.73 17.43 -22.11
N ASP A 122 30.49 18.49 -22.38
CA ASP A 122 29.94 19.82 -22.67
C ASP A 122 29.19 19.76 -24.02
N ALA A 123 27.98 19.19 -24.00
CA ALA A 123 27.15 19.09 -25.18
C ALA A 123 26.26 20.33 -25.30
N PRO A 124 26.29 21.02 -26.47
CA PRO A 124 25.48 22.21 -26.69
C PRO A 124 23.97 21.96 -26.71
N ASP A 125 23.52 20.71 -26.75
CA ASP A 125 22.09 20.30 -26.83
C ASP A 125 21.53 19.64 -25.58
N ALA A 126 22.10 19.84 -24.38
CA ALA A 126 21.55 19.35 -23.11
C ALA A 126 20.15 19.95 -22.76
N GLY A 127 19.70 20.94 -23.55
CA GLY A 127 18.51 21.74 -23.24
C GLY A 127 17.17 20.96 -23.12
N ASP A 128 17.04 19.80 -23.77
CA ASP A 128 15.82 19.00 -23.79
C ASP A 128 15.85 17.79 -22.82
N LEU A 129 16.96 17.58 -22.12
CA LEU A 129 17.14 16.47 -21.22
C LEU A 129 17.17 16.91 -19.76
N VAL A 130 16.64 16.06 -18.87
CA VAL A 130 16.59 16.27 -17.42
C VAL A 130 17.27 15.09 -16.73
N HIS A 131 18.19 15.37 -15.83
CA HIS A 131 18.94 14.35 -15.09
C HIS A 131 18.02 13.58 -14.13
N GLU A 132 18.29 12.29 -13.90
CA GLU A 132 17.48 11.40 -13.05
C GLU A 132 17.22 11.97 -11.65
N ASN A 133 18.17 12.68 -11.04
CA ASN A 133 18.00 13.26 -9.72
C ASN A 133 16.98 14.41 -9.73
N ASP A 134 17.02 15.28 -10.73
CA ASP A 134 16.07 16.40 -10.88
C ASP A 134 14.66 15.86 -11.17
N VAL A 135 14.59 14.78 -11.96
CA VAL A 135 13.33 14.06 -12.23
C VAL A 135 12.75 13.47 -10.95
N ALA A 136 13.57 12.76 -10.19
CA ALA A 136 13.13 12.14 -8.93
C ALA A 136 12.65 13.19 -7.92
N GLU A 137 13.34 14.33 -7.82
CA GLU A 137 12.92 15.44 -6.97
C GLU A 137 11.60 16.05 -7.44
N ALA A 138 11.42 16.27 -8.75
CA ALA A 138 10.17 16.78 -9.31
C ALA A 138 8.99 15.82 -9.02
N PHE A 139 9.21 14.51 -9.13
CA PHE A 139 8.21 13.52 -8.76
C PHE A 139 7.90 13.54 -7.25
N ALA A 140 8.92 13.58 -6.42
CA ALA A 140 8.74 13.58 -4.97
C ALA A 140 7.91 14.78 -4.49
N ARG A 141 8.19 15.97 -5.01
CA ARG A 141 7.43 17.19 -4.71
C ARG A 141 5.95 17.07 -5.11
N ARG A 142 5.64 16.35 -6.20
CA ARG A 142 4.28 16.18 -6.69
C ARG A 142 3.54 15.04 -5.98
N MET A 143 4.26 13.99 -5.56
CA MET A 143 3.68 12.80 -4.96
C MET A 143 3.46 12.93 -3.46
N ALA A 144 4.33 13.63 -2.72
CA ALA A 144 4.24 13.75 -1.28
C ALA A 144 3.15 14.74 -0.87
N GLY A 145 2.25 14.30 -0.01
CA GLY A 145 1.19 15.08 0.60
C GLY A 145 1.29 15.11 2.13
N PRO A 146 0.25 15.56 2.81
CA PRO A 146 0.23 15.65 4.26
C PRO A 146 0.64 14.36 4.97
N GLY A 147 1.59 14.45 5.89
CA GLY A 147 2.11 13.31 6.65
C GLY A 147 3.10 12.42 5.90
N VAL A 148 3.57 12.84 4.72
CA VAL A 148 4.58 12.12 3.93
C VAL A 148 5.79 13.02 3.70
N THR A 149 6.96 12.52 4.03
CA THR A 149 8.25 13.21 3.80
C THR A 149 9.19 12.36 2.95
N TYR A 150 10.28 12.98 2.52
CA TYR A 150 11.36 12.31 1.78
C TYR A 150 12.68 13.03 2.02
N LYS A 151 13.80 12.35 1.75
CA LYS A 151 15.14 12.93 1.94
C LYS A 151 15.73 13.42 0.62
N LEU A 152 16.41 14.55 0.68
CA LEU A 152 17.21 15.11 -0.40
C LEU A 152 18.70 15.12 -0.02
N PRO A 153 19.61 15.08 -0.98
CA PRO A 153 19.37 14.87 -2.42
C PRO A 153 18.95 13.44 -2.75
N PRO A 154 18.36 13.19 -3.95
CA PRO A 154 18.09 11.85 -4.44
C PRO A 154 19.39 11.02 -4.54
N HIS A 155 19.26 9.72 -4.44
CA HIS A 155 20.35 8.76 -4.62
C HIS A 155 20.11 7.91 -5.86
N GLU A 156 21.00 7.97 -6.84
CA GLU A 156 20.86 7.20 -8.09
C GLU A 156 19.48 7.39 -8.75
N GLY A 157 19.02 8.63 -8.82
CA GLY A 157 17.69 8.95 -9.36
C GLY A 157 16.51 8.42 -8.54
N LYS A 158 16.73 7.97 -7.29
CA LYS A 158 15.71 7.38 -6.43
C LYS A 158 15.38 8.25 -5.23
N ILE A 159 14.10 8.34 -4.89
CA ILE A 159 13.59 8.88 -3.62
C ILE A 159 12.69 7.86 -2.95
N ASP A 160 12.89 7.66 -1.64
CA ASP A 160 12.01 6.90 -0.76
C ASP A 160 11.14 7.86 0.04
N PHE A 161 9.83 7.57 0.09
CA PHE A 161 8.85 8.31 0.89
C PHE A 161 8.70 7.67 2.27
N ILE A 162 8.58 8.49 3.28
CA ILE A 162 8.57 8.09 4.70
C ILE A 162 7.37 8.74 5.39
N ALA A 163 6.73 8.03 6.31
CA ALA A 163 5.67 8.57 7.14
C ALA A 163 6.23 9.56 8.16
N GLU A 164 5.68 10.78 8.23
CA GLU A 164 6.00 11.79 9.25
C GLU A 164 5.27 11.55 10.56
N ARG A 165 4.24 10.72 10.54
CA ARG A 165 3.37 10.40 11.67
C ARG A 165 2.77 9.02 11.55
N GLU A 166 2.27 8.51 12.65
CA GLU A 166 1.36 7.37 12.66
C GLU A 166 0.04 7.72 11.99
N GLY A 167 -0.54 6.78 11.24
CA GLY A 167 -1.82 6.98 10.58
C GLY A 167 -2.15 5.96 9.50
N LEU A 168 -3.15 6.27 8.70
CA LEU A 168 -3.57 5.47 7.55
C LEU A 168 -2.89 5.99 6.29
N PHE A 169 -2.04 5.17 5.68
CA PHE A 169 -1.41 5.49 4.40
C PHE A 169 -2.45 5.44 3.27
N SER A 170 -2.58 6.52 2.56
CA SER A 170 -3.53 6.71 1.46
C SER A 170 -2.79 6.85 0.14
N VAL A 171 -3.25 6.12 -0.87
CA VAL A 171 -2.68 6.10 -2.23
C VAL A 171 -3.79 6.31 -3.25
N ASP A 172 -3.61 7.23 -4.19
CA ASP A 172 -4.44 7.29 -5.38
C ASP A 172 -3.97 6.25 -6.40
N ALA A 173 -4.51 5.05 -6.30
CA ALA A 173 -4.11 3.90 -7.11
C ALA A 173 -4.31 4.11 -8.61
N GLU A 174 -5.37 4.85 -9.01
CA GLU A 174 -5.67 5.13 -10.41
C GLU A 174 -4.64 6.08 -11.05
N ARG A 175 -4.23 7.11 -10.31
CA ARG A 175 -3.17 8.01 -10.78
C ARG A 175 -1.82 7.31 -10.78
N MET A 176 -1.54 6.49 -9.75
CA MET A 176 -0.32 5.68 -9.71
C MET A 176 -0.26 4.72 -10.90
N PHE A 177 -1.36 4.08 -11.26
CA PHE A 177 -1.46 3.22 -12.44
C PHE A 177 -1.14 4.00 -13.72
N ARG A 178 -1.80 5.16 -13.94
CA ARG A 178 -1.53 6.01 -15.12
C ARG A 178 -0.09 6.47 -15.21
N PHE A 179 0.51 6.84 -14.09
CA PHE A 179 1.93 7.20 -14.03
C PHE A 179 2.83 6.04 -14.45
N ASN A 180 2.58 4.84 -13.91
CA ASN A 180 3.37 3.64 -14.19
C ASN A 180 3.15 3.07 -15.61
N MET A 181 2.10 3.51 -16.33
CA MET A 181 1.93 3.19 -17.75
C MET A 181 2.92 3.94 -18.66
N LEU A 182 3.54 4.99 -18.16
CA LEU A 182 4.57 5.72 -18.91
C LEU A 182 5.90 4.98 -18.81
N PRO A 183 6.63 4.79 -19.95
CA PRO A 183 7.95 4.18 -19.92
C PRO A 183 8.98 5.09 -19.25
N GLU A 184 10.12 4.51 -18.85
CA GLU A 184 11.30 5.19 -18.30
C GLU A 184 11.15 5.71 -16.86
N ILE A 185 10.00 5.60 -16.26
CA ILE A 185 9.72 6.05 -14.90
C ILE A 185 8.97 4.96 -14.11
N MET A 186 9.05 5.02 -12.79
CA MET A 186 8.31 4.10 -11.94
C MET A 186 8.04 4.67 -10.55
N VAL A 187 6.97 4.23 -9.95
CA VAL A 187 6.66 4.39 -8.53
C VAL A 187 6.08 3.09 -7.99
N ALA A 188 6.55 2.68 -6.83
CA ALA A 188 6.01 1.54 -6.09
C ALA A 188 5.69 1.97 -4.66
N SER A 189 4.60 1.45 -4.10
CA SER A 189 4.14 1.82 -2.77
C SER A 189 3.69 0.61 -1.95
N ARG A 190 3.52 0.82 -0.65
CA ARG A 190 2.66 -0.04 0.16
C ARG A 190 1.22 0.02 -0.36
N GLN A 191 0.42 -0.95 0.03
CA GLN A 191 -0.99 -0.95 -0.34
C GLN A 191 -1.73 0.23 0.31
N ASP A 192 -2.70 0.78 -0.44
CA ASP A 192 -3.64 1.77 0.08
C ASP A 192 -4.32 1.28 1.36
N ALA A 193 -4.59 2.22 2.26
CA ALA A 193 -5.21 1.98 3.56
C ALA A 193 -4.42 1.04 4.49
N THR A 194 -3.09 1.02 4.38
CA THR A 194 -2.21 0.37 5.36
C THR A 194 -1.98 1.30 6.55
N VAL A 195 -2.16 0.79 7.76
CA VAL A 195 -1.77 1.51 8.99
C VAL A 195 -0.24 1.51 9.09
N VAL A 196 0.33 2.68 9.30
CA VAL A 196 1.78 2.89 9.36
C VAL A 196 2.16 3.68 10.60
N GLY A 197 3.31 3.38 11.18
CA GLY A 197 3.92 4.19 12.24
C GLY A 197 4.81 5.30 11.66
N GLU A 198 5.15 6.28 12.47
CA GLU A 198 6.14 7.30 12.14
C GLU A 198 7.47 6.66 11.71
N GLY A 199 8.12 7.22 10.71
CA GLY A 199 9.38 6.71 10.14
C GLY A 199 9.22 5.51 9.21
N ALA A 200 8.01 4.96 9.03
CA ALA A 200 7.78 3.83 8.13
C ALA A 200 8.03 4.22 6.68
N ARG A 201 8.72 3.34 5.93
CA ARG A 201 8.85 3.49 4.47
C ARG A 201 7.51 3.22 3.80
N LEU A 202 7.07 4.14 2.94
CA LEU A 202 5.77 4.12 2.29
C LEU A 202 5.84 3.70 0.83
N ALA A 203 6.74 4.33 0.08
CA ALA A 203 6.85 4.21 -1.36
C ALA A 203 8.27 4.58 -1.83
N GLY A 204 8.55 4.32 -3.11
CA GLY A 204 9.76 4.80 -3.77
C GLY A 204 9.49 5.10 -5.23
N THR A 205 10.11 6.15 -5.76
CA THR A 205 10.03 6.55 -7.16
C THR A 205 11.43 6.77 -7.75
N ARG A 206 11.54 6.60 -9.06
CA ARG A 206 12.75 6.93 -9.81
C ARG A 206 12.52 7.08 -11.31
N ALA A 207 13.43 7.77 -11.98
CA ALA A 207 13.68 7.59 -13.42
C ALA A 207 14.57 6.35 -13.63
N ILE A 208 14.32 5.58 -14.69
CA ILE A 208 15.12 4.38 -15.01
C ILE A 208 16.39 4.77 -15.78
N PRO A 209 16.33 5.61 -16.85
CA PRO A 209 17.52 6.10 -17.51
C PRO A 209 18.12 7.30 -16.77
N LEU A 210 19.42 7.51 -16.97
CA LEU A 210 20.16 8.62 -16.38
C LEU A 210 19.59 10.00 -16.75
N TYR A 211 19.01 10.12 -17.95
CA TYR A 211 18.33 11.31 -18.44
C TYR A 211 17.02 10.94 -19.11
N ILE A 212 16.00 11.76 -18.93
CA ILE A 212 14.74 11.69 -19.68
C ILE A 212 14.49 13.02 -20.39
N SER A 213 13.65 13.02 -21.43
CA SER A 213 13.29 14.28 -22.09
C SER A 213 12.37 15.13 -21.21
N ARG A 214 12.43 16.47 -21.38
CA ARG A 214 11.49 17.39 -20.73
C ARG A 214 10.05 17.08 -21.09
N SER A 215 9.79 16.62 -22.32
CA SER A 215 8.47 16.17 -22.75
C SER A 215 7.99 15.00 -21.90
N ARG A 216 8.83 13.97 -21.69
CA ARG A 216 8.52 12.81 -20.84
C ARG A 216 8.26 13.22 -19.40
N LEU A 217 9.08 14.11 -18.84
CA LEU A 217 8.85 14.68 -17.50
C LEU A 217 7.50 15.39 -17.43
N GLY A 218 7.16 16.20 -18.44
CA GLY A 218 5.88 16.89 -18.53
C GLY A 218 4.69 15.94 -18.57
N GLU A 219 4.76 14.88 -19.38
CA GLU A 219 3.75 13.81 -19.44
C GLU A 219 3.57 13.13 -18.07
N ALA A 220 4.67 12.81 -17.39
CA ALA A 220 4.66 12.19 -16.08
C ALA A 220 4.00 13.07 -15.01
N LEU A 221 4.38 14.35 -14.96
CA LEU A 221 3.79 15.31 -14.03
C LEU A 221 2.30 15.56 -14.34
N SER A 222 1.91 15.54 -15.59
CA SER A 222 0.49 15.61 -16.01
C SER A 222 -0.28 14.39 -15.55
N ALA A 223 0.28 13.19 -15.66
CA ALA A 223 -0.35 11.95 -15.19
C ALA A 223 -0.56 11.95 -13.66
N LEU A 224 0.38 12.55 -12.91
CA LEU A 224 0.25 12.75 -11.45
C LEU A 224 -0.82 13.80 -11.10
N GLY A 225 -1.07 14.78 -11.96
CA GLY A 225 -1.98 15.88 -11.65
C GLY A 225 -1.47 16.78 -10.52
N GLU A 226 -2.35 17.59 -9.90
CA GLU A 226 -1.95 18.58 -8.90
C GLU A 226 -2.07 18.08 -7.45
N LYS A 227 -3.01 17.17 -7.18
CA LYS A 227 -3.19 16.62 -5.84
C LYS A 227 -2.06 15.64 -5.49
N PRO A 228 -1.64 15.54 -4.23
CA PRO A 228 -0.67 14.54 -3.81
C PRO A 228 -1.08 13.12 -4.20
N LEU A 229 -0.10 12.26 -4.47
CA LEU A 229 -0.35 10.84 -4.73
C LEU A 229 -0.43 10.03 -3.43
N PHE A 230 0.32 10.46 -2.41
CA PHE A 230 0.48 9.82 -1.11
C PHE A 230 0.14 10.76 0.02
N GLU A 231 -0.60 10.26 1.00
CA GLU A 231 -0.89 10.96 2.26
C GLU A 231 -0.84 9.97 3.42
N VAL A 232 -0.54 10.44 4.63
CA VAL A 232 -0.77 9.70 5.87
C VAL A 232 -1.85 10.43 6.66
N LEU A 233 -3.05 9.87 6.62
CA LEU A 233 -4.22 10.43 7.30
C LEU A 233 -4.13 10.12 8.79
N PRO A 234 -4.28 11.11 9.68
CA PRO A 234 -4.28 10.86 11.12
C PRO A 234 -5.52 10.04 11.51
N LEU A 235 -5.38 9.19 12.52
CA LEU A 235 -6.49 8.45 13.09
C LEU A 235 -7.10 9.27 14.24
N ARG A 236 -8.41 9.52 14.18
CA ARG A 236 -9.13 10.15 15.30
C ARG A 236 -9.24 9.19 16.47
N LYS A 237 -9.25 9.71 17.68
CA LYS A 237 -9.57 8.94 18.88
C LYS A 237 -11.09 8.88 19.04
N ALA A 238 -11.69 7.75 18.69
CA ALA A 238 -13.12 7.56 18.83
C ALA A 238 -13.50 7.26 20.28
N LYS A 239 -14.68 7.70 20.66
CA LYS A 239 -15.37 7.26 21.88
C LYS A 239 -16.24 6.06 21.52
N VAL A 240 -15.75 4.88 21.89
CA VAL A 240 -16.35 3.60 21.48
C VAL A 240 -17.39 3.14 22.50
N GLY A 241 -18.59 2.86 22.02
CA GLY A 241 -19.58 2.07 22.73
C GLY A 241 -19.53 0.62 22.25
N ILE A 242 -19.67 -0.34 23.15
CA ILE A 242 -19.72 -1.76 22.82
C ILE A 242 -21.09 -2.32 23.21
N LEU A 243 -21.77 -2.95 22.26
CA LEU A 243 -23.03 -3.63 22.48
C LEU A 243 -22.89 -5.11 22.13
N VAL A 244 -23.06 -5.98 23.10
CA VAL A 244 -23.14 -7.43 22.90
C VAL A 244 -24.59 -7.87 23.04
N THR A 245 -25.12 -8.54 22.02
CA THR A 245 -26.47 -9.12 22.07
C THR A 245 -26.39 -10.63 22.14
N GLY A 246 -27.33 -11.22 22.86
CA GLY A 246 -27.43 -12.66 23.06
C GLY A 246 -28.05 -12.94 24.44
N THR A 247 -29.18 -13.61 24.42
CA THR A 247 -29.92 -13.93 25.66
C THR A 247 -29.13 -14.84 26.58
N GLU A 248 -28.34 -15.76 26.03
CA GLU A 248 -27.48 -16.68 26.75
C GLU A 248 -26.32 -15.96 27.47
N VAL A 249 -25.75 -14.92 26.81
CA VAL A 249 -24.70 -14.09 27.41
C VAL A 249 -25.31 -13.19 28.50
N PHE A 250 -26.46 -12.57 28.20
CA PHE A 250 -27.18 -11.71 29.15
C PHE A 250 -27.57 -12.43 30.44
N GLN A 251 -28.00 -13.70 30.36
CA GLN A 251 -28.36 -14.54 31.50
C GLN A 251 -27.14 -15.13 32.20
N GLY A 252 -25.92 -14.93 31.69
CA GLY A 252 -24.70 -15.49 32.27
C GLY A 252 -24.52 -16.99 32.04
N ILE A 253 -25.28 -17.60 31.12
CA ILE A 253 -25.14 -19.01 30.75
C ILE A 253 -23.82 -19.20 29.99
N ILE A 254 -23.45 -18.23 29.16
CA ILE A 254 -22.19 -18.15 28.44
C ILE A 254 -21.44 -16.88 28.86
N GLU A 255 -20.15 -17.03 29.15
CA GLU A 255 -19.28 -15.89 29.46
C GLU A 255 -19.06 -15.02 28.22
N ASP A 256 -19.20 -13.69 28.37
CA ASP A 256 -18.87 -12.76 27.32
C ASP A 256 -17.36 -12.76 27.01
N LYS A 257 -17.05 -12.97 25.73
CA LYS A 257 -15.67 -12.87 25.20
C LYS A 257 -15.51 -11.75 24.15
N PHE A 258 -16.62 -11.09 23.78
CA PHE A 258 -16.57 -10.03 22.77
C PHE A 258 -16.05 -8.71 23.32
N ILE A 259 -16.55 -8.28 24.48
CA ILE A 259 -16.11 -7.00 25.08
C ILE A 259 -14.59 -6.95 25.19
N PRO A 260 -13.89 -7.95 25.77
CA PRO A 260 -12.43 -7.92 25.82
C PRO A 260 -11.73 -7.82 24.46
N VAL A 261 -12.25 -8.53 23.46
CA VAL A 261 -11.68 -8.50 22.09
C VAL A 261 -11.87 -7.12 21.47
N ILE A 262 -13.07 -6.55 21.54
CA ILE A 262 -13.34 -5.23 20.95
C ILE A 262 -12.59 -4.13 21.71
N MET A 263 -12.50 -4.21 23.04
CA MET A 263 -11.68 -3.29 23.84
C MET A 263 -10.22 -3.32 23.41
N ALA A 264 -9.63 -4.49 23.22
CA ALA A 264 -8.26 -4.64 22.77
C ALA A 264 -8.04 -3.99 21.37
N LYS A 265 -9.01 -4.16 20.45
CA LYS A 265 -8.98 -3.53 19.12
C LYS A 265 -9.13 -2.01 19.21
N ALA A 266 -10.02 -1.50 20.04
CA ALA A 266 -10.18 -0.06 20.25
C ALA A 266 -8.89 0.56 20.83
N HIS A 267 -8.30 -0.05 21.83
CA HIS A 267 -7.06 0.41 22.44
C HIS A 267 -5.87 0.36 21.47
N GLN A 268 -5.82 -0.60 20.55
CA GLN A 268 -4.79 -0.69 19.52
C GLN A 268 -4.75 0.60 18.65
N PHE A 269 -5.89 1.27 18.49
CA PHE A 269 -6.02 2.53 17.74
C PHE A 269 -6.22 3.74 18.66
N HIS A 270 -5.83 3.63 19.92
CA HIS A 270 -5.92 4.73 20.91
C HIS A 270 -7.34 5.28 21.12
N CYS A 271 -8.38 4.46 20.88
CA CYS A 271 -9.76 4.82 21.12
C CYS A 271 -10.16 4.56 22.58
N ASP A 272 -11.06 5.38 23.10
CA ASP A 272 -11.57 5.27 24.46
C ASP A 272 -12.89 4.50 24.47
N VAL A 273 -12.99 3.40 25.24
CA VAL A 273 -14.27 2.69 25.45
C VAL A 273 -15.02 3.40 26.55
N VAL A 274 -16.12 4.07 26.19
CA VAL A 274 -16.93 4.88 27.14
C VAL A 274 -18.05 4.10 27.80
N ARG A 275 -18.62 3.11 27.11
CA ARG A 275 -19.69 2.26 27.64
C ARG A 275 -19.69 0.88 26.97
N SER A 276 -19.95 -0.18 27.76
CA SER A 276 -20.21 -1.52 27.26
C SER A 276 -21.51 -2.03 27.86
N VAL A 277 -22.39 -2.60 27.04
CA VAL A 277 -23.69 -3.14 27.47
C VAL A 277 -23.88 -4.52 26.87
N ILE A 278 -24.42 -5.43 27.66
CA ILE A 278 -24.91 -6.75 27.22
C ILE A 278 -26.42 -6.71 27.26
N ALA A 279 -27.10 -7.01 26.15
CA ALA A 279 -28.54 -6.99 26.02
C ALA A 279 -29.07 -8.38 25.58
N PRO A 280 -30.26 -8.80 26.02
CA PRO A 280 -30.91 -9.99 25.50
C PRO A 280 -31.37 -9.74 24.04
N ASP A 281 -31.74 -10.80 23.32
CA ASP A 281 -32.27 -10.71 21.94
C ASP A 281 -33.72 -10.20 21.96
N ASP A 282 -33.88 -8.96 22.38
CA ASP A 282 -35.15 -8.22 22.44
C ASP A 282 -34.95 -6.84 21.84
N VAL A 283 -35.79 -6.50 20.86
CA VAL A 283 -35.64 -5.25 20.07
C VAL A 283 -35.68 -4.01 20.94
N THR A 284 -36.59 -3.96 21.94
CA THR A 284 -36.75 -2.82 22.84
C THR A 284 -35.53 -2.65 23.75
N ARG A 285 -35.03 -3.75 24.31
CA ARG A 285 -33.88 -3.76 25.20
C ARG A 285 -32.58 -3.38 24.46
N ILE A 286 -32.42 -3.86 23.22
CA ILE A 286 -31.28 -3.48 22.37
C ILE A 286 -31.37 -1.99 22.03
N ALA A 287 -32.53 -1.46 21.66
CA ALA A 287 -32.71 -0.04 21.38
C ALA A 287 -32.48 0.86 22.62
N GLU A 288 -32.84 0.39 23.82
CA GLU A 288 -32.50 1.06 25.08
C GLU A 288 -30.99 1.08 25.32
N ALA A 289 -30.32 -0.05 25.10
CA ALA A 289 -28.86 -0.14 25.23
C ALA A 289 -28.13 0.77 24.24
N VAL A 290 -28.61 0.90 23.00
CA VAL A 290 -28.05 1.85 22.02
C VAL A 290 -28.17 3.29 22.52
N ARG A 291 -29.32 3.69 23.08
CA ARG A 291 -29.51 5.02 23.66
C ARG A 291 -28.60 5.27 24.86
N GLU A 292 -28.46 4.31 25.77
CA GLU A 292 -27.55 4.37 26.91
C GLU A 292 -26.09 4.60 26.46
N ILE A 293 -25.66 3.93 25.42
CA ILE A 293 -24.33 4.09 24.83
C ILE A 293 -24.18 5.48 24.19
N GLN A 294 -25.19 5.96 23.51
CA GLN A 294 -25.21 7.30 22.92
C GLN A 294 -25.15 8.39 23.99
N GLU A 295 -25.92 8.25 25.06
CA GLU A 295 -25.92 9.16 26.21
C GLU A 295 -24.58 9.18 26.96
N ALA A 296 -23.82 8.07 26.93
CA ALA A 296 -22.45 8.02 27.43
C ALA A 296 -21.45 8.76 26.52
N GLY A 297 -21.91 9.33 25.41
CA GLY A 297 -21.14 10.14 24.50
C GLY A 297 -20.32 9.34 23.48
N ALA A 298 -20.72 8.11 23.17
CA ALA A 298 -20.08 7.33 22.12
C ALA A 298 -20.35 7.95 20.74
N ASP A 299 -19.29 8.04 19.89
CA ASP A 299 -19.36 8.45 18.50
C ASP A 299 -19.15 7.27 17.53
N LEU A 300 -18.80 6.10 18.06
CA LEU A 300 -18.66 4.84 17.34
C LEU A 300 -19.28 3.70 18.19
N LEU A 301 -20.29 3.03 17.67
CA LEU A 301 -20.86 1.82 18.23
C LEU A 301 -20.26 0.60 17.54
N VAL A 302 -19.68 -0.30 18.29
CA VAL A 302 -19.33 -1.64 17.83
C VAL A 302 -20.30 -2.64 18.47
N THR A 303 -21.10 -3.29 17.62
CA THR A 303 -22.07 -4.29 18.10
C THR A 303 -21.73 -5.67 17.56
N THR A 304 -22.07 -6.69 18.34
CA THR A 304 -21.83 -8.09 17.99
C THR A 304 -22.99 -8.95 18.49
N GLY A 305 -23.28 -10.04 17.77
CA GLY A 305 -24.45 -10.89 17.94
C GLY A 305 -25.60 -10.47 17.04
N GLY A 306 -26.48 -11.39 16.71
CA GLY A 306 -27.76 -11.16 16.01
C GLY A 306 -27.66 -10.41 14.67
N LEU A 307 -26.58 -10.63 13.87
CA LEU A 307 -26.33 -9.94 12.61
C LEU A 307 -26.48 -10.84 11.37
N SER A 308 -26.82 -12.11 11.56
CA SER A 308 -26.95 -13.09 10.50
C SER A 308 -28.34 -13.05 9.85
N VAL A 309 -28.75 -14.14 9.26
CA VAL A 309 -30.07 -14.29 8.59
C VAL A 309 -31.05 -15.11 9.40
N ASP A 310 -30.68 -15.48 10.62
CA ASP A 310 -31.53 -16.23 11.50
C ASP A 310 -32.76 -15.40 11.90
N PRO A 311 -33.97 -15.96 11.94
CA PRO A 311 -35.17 -15.26 12.40
C PRO A 311 -35.06 -14.66 13.81
N ASP A 312 -34.22 -15.25 14.67
CA ASP A 312 -33.97 -14.78 16.03
C ASP A 312 -32.92 -13.68 16.12
N ASP A 313 -32.32 -13.29 14.99
CA ASP A 313 -31.31 -12.21 14.90
C ASP A 313 -31.98 -10.81 14.98
N MET A 314 -32.22 -10.35 16.21
CA MET A 314 -32.95 -9.11 16.49
C MET A 314 -32.09 -7.83 16.38
N THR A 315 -30.76 -7.94 16.43
CA THR A 315 -29.88 -6.76 16.52
C THR A 315 -30.03 -5.81 15.34
N ARG A 316 -30.05 -6.32 14.10
CA ARG A 316 -30.23 -5.48 12.92
C ARG A 316 -31.57 -4.73 12.93
N ARG A 317 -32.65 -5.41 13.34
CA ARG A 317 -33.97 -4.81 13.46
C ARG A 317 -34.00 -3.71 14.51
N ALA A 318 -33.43 -3.98 15.67
CA ALA A 318 -33.36 -3.02 16.77
C ALA A 318 -32.53 -1.77 16.40
N LEU A 319 -31.42 -1.94 15.69
CA LEU A 319 -30.62 -0.83 15.19
C LEU A 319 -31.42 0.05 14.22
N LEU A 320 -32.22 -0.55 13.32
CA LEU A 320 -33.08 0.20 12.41
C LEU A 320 -34.17 0.97 13.19
N GLU A 321 -34.78 0.37 14.21
CA GLU A 321 -35.74 1.05 15.10
C GLU A 321 -35.07 2.16 15.95
N ALA A 322 -33.76 2.02 16.27
CA ALA A 322 -32.96 3.06 16.90
C ALA A 322 -32.51 4.16 15.94
N GLY A 323 -32.94 4.12 14.67
CA GLY A 323 -32.67 5.15 13.68
C GLY A 323 -31.43 4.91 12.81
N LEU A 324 -30.92 3.69 12.72
CA LEU A 324 -29.81 3.36 11.83
C LEU A 324 -30.13 3.67 10.37
N THR A 325 -29.29 4.47 9.73
CA THR A 325 -29.36 4.85 8.32
C THR A 325 -28.09 4.43 7.58
N ASP A 326 -28.05 4.64 6.26
CA ASP A 326 -26.91 4.38 5.38
C ASP A 326 -26.35 2.96 5.51
N VAL A 327 -27.26 1.98 5.62
CA VAL A 327 -26.93 0.62 5.97
C VAL A 327 -26.22 -0.11 4.83
N LEU A 328 -25.00 -0.56 5.09
CA LEU A 328 -24.27 -1.51 4.27
C LEU A 328 -24.20 -2.84 5.04
N HIS A 329 -24.88 -3.86 4.56
CA HIS A 329 -24.85 -5.19 5.13
C HIS A 329 -24.28 -6.18 4.14
N GLY A 330 -23.43 -7.09 4.63
CA GLY A 330 -22.67 -8.03 3.81
C GLY A 330 -21.48 -7.38 3.11
N VAL A 331 -20.29 -7.89 3.38
CA VAL A 331 -19.02 -7.39 2.84
C VAL A 331 -18.22 -8.55 2.25
N PRO A 332 -17.43 -8.32 1.20
CA PRO A 332 -16.64 -9.38 0.56
C PRO A 332 -15.34 -9.65 1.33
N VAL A 333 -15.46 -9.95 2.62
CA VAL A 333 -14.34 -10.29 3.51
C VAL A 333 -14.65 -11.61 4.21
N LEU A 334 -13.71 -12.54 4.18
CA LEU A 334 -13.78 -13.83 4.84
C LEU A 334 -12.54 -14.04 5.73
N PRO A 335 -12.72 -14.22 7.04
CA PRO A 335 -13.98 -14.20 7.80
C PRO A 335 -14.52 -12.78 8.02
N GLY A 336 -15.85 -12.65 8.13
CA GLY A 336 -16.50 -11.38 8.44
C GLY A 336 -17.60 -10.94 7.47
N THR A 337 -18.04 -11.83 6.57
CA THR A 337 -19.03 -11.49 5.51
C THR A 337 -20.32 -10.86 6.02
N MET A 338 -20.84 -11.32 7.18
CA MET A 338 -22.10 -10.83 7.76
C MET A 338 -21.93 -9.52 8.53
N SER A 339 -20.89 -8.77 8.28
CA SER A 339 -20.67 -7.47 8.90
C SER A 339 -21.68 -6.43 8.41
N LEU A 340 -21.99 -5.50 9.30
CA LEU A 340 -22.91 -4.40 9.06
C LEU A 340 -22.19 -3.08 9.33
N MET A 341 -22.53 -2.06 8.56
CA MET A 341 -22.11 -0.69 8.80
C MET A 341 -23.29 0.23 8.60
N GLY A 342 -23.27 1.36 9.27
CA GLY A 342 -24.27 2.40 9.12
C GLY A 342 -23.99 3.58 10.04
N ARG A 343 -24.98 4.44 10.18
CA ARG A 343 -24.89 5.62 11.04
C ARG A 343 -26.24 5.84 11.74
N ILE A 344 -26.21 6.16 13.01
CA ILE A 344 -27.34 6.76 13.70
C ILE A 344 -27.13 8.28 13.61
N PRO A 345 -28.06 9.00 12.96
CA PRO A 345 -27.96 10.45 12.82
C PRO A 345 -27.90 11.15 14.16
N GLY A 346 -27.28 12.31 14.19
CA GLY A 346 -27.26 13.15 15.40
C GLY A 346 -28.64 13.72 15.73
N ASP A 347 -28.78 14.10 16.98
CA ASP A 347 -29.89 14.84 17.53
C ASP A 347 -29.40 16.17 18.16
N LEU A 348 -30.28 16.87 18.88
CA LEU A 348 -29.91 18.12 19.55
C LEU A 348 -28.86 17.94 20.65
N ALA A 349 -28.81 16.79 21.28
CA ALA A 349 -27.86 16.45 22.34
C ALA A 349 -26.53 15.92 21.79
N HIS A 350 -26.57 15.19 20.66
CA HIS A 350 -25.43 14.53 20.03
C HIS A 350 -25.41 14.86 18.53
N PRO A 351 -25.07 16.09 18.14
CA PRO A 351 -25.23 16.58 16.75
C PRO A 351 -24.39 15.82 15.72
N GLU A 352 -23.24 15.27 16.14
CA GLU A 352 -22.35 14.51 15.26
C GLU A 352 -22.90 13.13 14.88
N GLY A 353 -23.88 12.61 15.66
CA GLY A 353 -24.39 11.25 15.52
C GLY A 353 -23.35 10.17 15.88
N MET A 354 -23.68 8.92 15.60
CA MET A 354 -22.84 7.77 15.96
C MET A 354 -22.67 6.82 14.77
N GLN A 355 -21.42 6.51 14.42
CA GLN A 355 -21.12 5.47 13.44
C GLN A 355 -21.38 4.10 14.06
N VAL A 356 -21.84 3.13 13.25
CA VAL A 356 -22.17 1.78 13.72
C VAL A 356 -21.41 0.74 12.91
N LEU A 357 -20.74 -0.16 13.62
CA LEU A 357 -20.08 -1.36 13.08
C LEU A 357 -20.66 -2.60 13.72
N GLY A 358 -21.31 -3.44 12.93
CA GLY A 358 -21.74 -4.78 13.32
C GLY A 358 -20.65 -5.80 12.98
N VAL A 359 -20.14 -6.48 14.00
CA VAL A 359 -19.03 -7.42 13.89
C VAL A 359 -19.52 -8.85 14.17
N PRO A 360 -19.40 -9.77 13.21
CA PRO A 360 -19.84 -11.15 13.40
C PRO A 360 -18.98 -11.92 14.41
N ALA A 361 -19.52 -13.03 14.92
CA ALA A 361 -18.90 -13.90 15.92
C ALA A 361 -17.48 -14.41 15.54
N CYS A 362 -17.12 -14.41 14.26
CA CYS A 362 -15.78 -14.78 13.81
C CYS A 362 -14.65 -13.92 14.41
N ALA A 363 -14.98 -12.71 14.91
CA ALA A 363 -14.00 -11.86 15.59
C ALA A 363 -13.42 -12.50 16.87
N LEU A 364 -14.09 -13.48 17.46
CA LEU A 364 -13.59 -14.24 18.60
C LEU A 364 -12.48 -15.24 18.24
N TYR A 365 -12.48 -15.71 17.00
CA TYR A 365 -11.64 -16.84 16.58
C TYR A 365 -10.51 -16.44 15.66
N TYR A 366 -10.64 -15.29 14.99
CA TYR A 366 -9.69 -14.82 14.00
C TYR A 366 -9.03 -13.53 14.44
N LYS A 367 -7.70 -13.50 14.35
CA LYS A 367 -6.89 -12.33 14.72
C LYS A 367 -7.19 -11.12 13.83
N THR A 368 -7.46 -11.37 12.55
CA THR A 368 -7.76 -10.32 11.54
C THR A 368 -9.11 -10.62 10.90
N THR A 369 -10.00 -9.65 10.96
CA THR A 369 -11.35 -9.73 10.42
C THR A 369 -11.69 -8.44 9.68
N PHE A 370 -12.93 -8.31 9.24
CA PHE A 370 -13.49 -7.07 8.71
C PHE A 370 -13.20 -5.84 9.59
N LEU A 371 -13.31 -5.97 10.92
CA LEU A 371 -13.06 -4.86 11.85
C LEU A 371 -11.66 -4.25 11.68
N ASP A 372 -10.65 -5.09 11.51
CA ASP A 372 -9.26 -4.66 11.35
C ASP A 372 -9.00 -3.92 10.02
N LEU A 373 -9.83 -4.16 9.02
CA LEU A 373 -9.76 -3.48 7.73
C LEU A 373 -10.53 -2.17 7.71
N VAL A 374 -11.66 -2.11 8.40
CA VAL A 374 -12.62 -1.01 8.32
C VAL A 374 -12.39 0.04 9.39
N LEU A 375 -12.11 -0.37 10.63
CA LEU A 375 -11.92 0.56 11.75
C LEU A 375 -10.86 1.64 11.46
N PRO A 376 -9.65 1.31 10.97
CA PRO A 376 -8.67 2.35 10.66
C PRO A 376 -9.15 3.33 9.57
N ARG A 377 -9.91 2.85 8.59
CA ARG A 377 -10.48 3.70 7.54
C ARG A 377 -11.49 4.70 8.09
N LEU A 378 -12.38 4.24 8.97
CA LEU A 378 -13.34 5.11 9.65
C LEU A 378 -12.64 6.14 10.55
N LEU A 379 -11.64 5.71 11.30
CA LEU A 379 -10.87 6.59 12.17
C LEU A 379 -10.08 7.64 11.39
N ALA A 380 -9.66 7.32 10.18
CA ALA A 380 -9.01 8.25 9.25
C ALA A 380 -10.01 9.19 8.53
N GLY A 381 -11.31 9.09 8.81
CA GLY A 381 -12.34 9.90 8.18
C GLY A 381 -12.65 9.52 6.73
N ARG A 382 -12.27 8.30 6.29
CA ARG A 382 -12.64 7.83 4.95
C ARG A 382 -14.11 7.45 4.91
N GLU A 383 -14.80 7.93 3.89
CA GLU A 383 -16.16 7.47 3.59
C GLU A 383 -16.11 6.04 3.05
N LEU A 384 -16.86 5.14 3.67
CA LEU A 384 -16.94 3.74 3.27
C LEU A 384 -18.21 3.51 2.46
N THR A 385 -18.07 3.57 1.15
CA THR A 385 -19.14 3.27 0.20
C THR A 385 -19.19 1.79 -0.15
N ARG A 386 -20.28 1.34 -0.80
CA ARG A 386 -20.36 -0.01 -1.37
C ARG A 386 -19.21 -0.29 -2.36
N ALA A 387 -18.77 0.71 -3.12
CA ALA A 387 -17.65 0.57 -4.05
C ALA A 387 -16.31 0.36 -3.33
N GLU A 388 -16.07 1.09 -2.23
CA GLU A 388 -14.89 0.90 -1.39
C GLU A 388 -14.85 -0.51 -0.79
N LEU A 389 -15.99 -1.00 -0.26
CA LEU A 389 -16.09 -2.34 0.28
C LEU A 389 -15.87 -3.41 -0.81
N ALA A 390 -16.40 -3.19 -2.01
CA ALA A 390 -16.21 -4.13 -3.13
C ALA A 390 -14.73 -4.29 -3.50
N ARG A 391 -13.95 -3.22 -3.46
CA ARG A 391 -12.49 -3.25 -3.72
C ARG A 391 -11.73 -4.06 -2.67
N ILE A 392 -12.20 -4.11 -1.42
CA ILE A 392 -11.57 -4.91 -0.36
C ILE A 392 -11.69 -6.42 -0.67
N GLY A 393 -12.62 -6.83 -1.52
CA GLY A 393 -12.82 -8.24 -1.91
C GLY A 393 -11.56 -8.88 -2.49
N GLU A 394 -10.77 -8.13 -3.25
CA GLU A 394 -9.42 -8.57 -3.63
C GLU A 394 -8.48 -8.53 -2.42
N GLY A 395 -8.03 -9.69 -1.97
CA GLY A 395 -7.28 -9.85 -0.73
C GLY A 395 -8.13 -9.96 0.55
N GLY A 396 -9.46 -9.92 0.42
CA GLY A 396 -10.41 -10.07 1.53
C GLY A 396 -10.54 -11.49 2.09
N TYR A 397 -9.89 -12.49 1.49
CA TYR A 397 -9.91 -13.88 1.97
C TYR A 397 -8.72 -14.16 2.89
N CYS A 398 -8.97 -14.26 4.19
CA CYS A 398 -7.93 -14.55 5.17
C CYS A 398 -7.74 -16.07 5.33
N LEU A 399 -6.51 -16.57 5.22
CA LEU A 399 -6.18 -17.99 5.37
C LEU A 399 -5.79 -18.37 6.81
N GLY A 400 -5.93 -17.49 7.78
CA GLY A 400 -5.58 -17.77 9.17
C GLY A 400 -4.09 -18.00 9.41
N CYS A 401 -3.23 -17.23 8.74
CA CYS A 401 -1.78 -17.33 8.92
C CYS A 401 -1.39 -17.07 10.38
N LYS A 402 -0.40 -17.84 10.92
CA LYS A 402 0.12 -17.66 12.30
C LYS A 402 0.73 -16.26 12.50
N ILE A 403 1.27 -15.66 11.44
CA ILE A 403 1.84 -14.32 11.43
C ILE A 403 1.11 -13.53 10.34
N CYS A 404 0.31 -12.55 10.74
CA CYS A 404 -0.24 -11.52 9.86
C CYS A 404 0.76 -10.37 9.81
N THR A 405 1.31 -10.15 8.64
CA THR A 405 2.18 -8.98 8.39
C THR A 405 1.51 -8.07 7.40
#